data_221e099fdecc2fa91d88e3511a8bc91b
#
_entry.id   221e099fdecc2fa91d88e3511a8bc91b
#
_cell.length_a   1.000
_cell.length_b   1.000
_cell.length_c   1.000
_cell.angle_alpha   90.00
_cell.angle_beta   90.00
_cell.angle_gamma   90.00
#
_symmetry.space_group_name_H-M   'P 1'
#
loop_
_entity.id
_entity.type
_entity.pdbx_description
1 polymer ?
#
loop_
_entity_poly.entity_id
_entity_poly.type
_entity_poly.pdbx_seq_one_letter_code
_entity_poly.pdbx_strand_id
1 'polypeptide(L)'
;MEYTTQMDAARKGIFTPEMAKVAEKEHLEPKKLMALMAEGKVIIPCNKVHTCIEPNGLGSMLKTKINVNLGTSRDLTDLNMELEKVNHAVEMGAEAIMDLSSFGDTQKFRRKLTHECPAMIGTVPIYDAVVYYHKALGKITAREWIDIVRMHAEDGVDFMTIHCGINKETAKKFKRNRRLMNIVSRGGSIIFAWMEMTGEENPFFQYFDEILDICREYDVTLSLGDACRPGCLQDATDASQIEELITLGELTKRAWEKDVQIMIEGPGHMPLNQIAANMEIQKTLCHGAPFYVLGPIVTDIAPGYDHITSAIGGTVAAMNGASFLCYVTPAEHLRLPDVDDVKEGIIAARIAAHAADIAKGVPHAMDWDNEMAVARKKLDWNAMFDLAIDPEKARRYRESSRPETEDTCSMCGNFCAVKNMNRILDGEIVSIFDE
;
A
#
# COMPACT_ATOMS: atom_id res chain seq x y z
N MET A 1 -31.40 8.31 -8.02
CA MET A 1 -30.79 7.72 -9.23
C MET A 1 -30.00 6.50 -8.75
N GLU A 2 -30.15 5.39 -9.42
CA GLU A 2 -29.41 4.16 -9.09
C GLU A 2 -28.03 4.17 -9.73
N TYR A 3 -27.00 3.74 -9.00
CA TYR A 3 -25.64 3.51 -9.48
C TYR A 3 -25.16 2.12 -9.08
N THR A 4 -24.16 1.60 -9.79
CA THR A 4 -23.60 0.27 -9.54
C THR A 4 -22.27 0.30 -8.82
N THR A 5 -21.43 1.27 -9.13
CA THR A 5 -20.09 1.43 -8.50
C THR A 5 -19.85 2.89 -8.16
N GLN A 6 -18.84 3.17 -7.33
CA GLN A 6 -18.44 4.56 -7.03
C GLN A 6 -18.03 5.30 -8.29
N MET A 7 -17.40 4.64 -9.27
CA MET A 7 -17.05 5.24 -10.57
C MET A 7 -18.30 5.56 -11.39
N ASP A 8 -19.28 4.67 -11.46
CA ASP A 8 -20.57 4.88 -12.12
C ASP A 8 -21.33 6.06 -11.49
N ALA A 9 -21.33 6.13 -10.14
CA ALA A 9 -21.92 7.25 -9.42
C ALA A 9 -21.27 8.58 -9.81
N ALA A 10 -19.93 8.65 -9.82
CA ALA A 10 -19.18 9.84 -10.21
C ALA A 10 -19.49 10.27 -11.64
N ARG A 11 -19.57 9.34 -12.59
CA ARG A 11 -19.91 9.59 -14.00
C ARG A 11 -21.35 10.09 -14.18
N LYS A 12 -22.26 9.63 -13.33
CA LYS A 12 -23.68 10.09 -13.30
C LYS A 12 -23.89 11.39 -12.54
N GLY A 13 -22.83 11.96 -11.95
CA GLY A 13 -22.93 13.16 -11.11
C GLY A 13 -23.59 12.91 -9.75
N ILE A 14 -23.57 11.67 -9.26
CA ILE A 14 -24.11 11.28 -7.95
C ILE A 14 -22.99 11.35 -6.92
N PHE A 15 -23.12 12.22 -5.92
CA PHE A 15 -22.17 12.35 -4.83
C PHE A 15 -22.58 11.41 -3.68
N THR A 16 -21.82 10.35 -3.47
CA THR A 16 -22.12 9.29 -2.50
C THR A 16 -21.66 9.65 -1.07
N PRO A 17 -22.16 8.96 -0.03
CA PRO A 17 -21.65 9.15 1.35
C PRO A 17 -20.16 8.85 1.47
N GLU A 18 -19.64 7.87 0.73
CA GLU A 18 -18.23 7.49 0.70
C GLU A 18 -17.38 8.62 0.11
N MET A 19 -17.82 9.21 -1.01
CA MET A 19 -17.18 10.39 -1.61
C MET A 19 -17.18 11.58 -0.65
N ALA A 20 -18.24 11.79 0.13
CA ALA A 20 -18.33 12.87 1.09
C ALA A 20 -17.27 12.73 2.19
N LYS A 21 -17.13 11.54 2.77
CA LYS A 21 -16.11 11.25 3.77
C LYS A 21 -14.68 11.43 3.21
N VAL A 22 -14.42 10.95 2.01
CA VAL A 22 -13.10 11.11 1.36
C VAL A 22 -12.81 12.58 1.06
N ALA A 23 -13.77 13.33 0.53
CA ALA A 23 -13.60 14.76 0.25
C ALA A 23 -13.26 15.56 1.52
N GLU A 24 -13.91 15.24 2.65
CA GLU A 24 -13.63 15.84 3.96
C GLU A 24 -12.22 15.49 4.46
N LYS A 25 -11.85 14.19 4.50
CA LYS A 25 -10.52 13.72 4.95
C LYS A 25 -9.36 14.31 4.14
N GLU A 26 -9.59 14.49 2.84
CA GLU A 26 -8.57 14.97 1.89
C GLU A 26 -8.60 16.50 1.69
N HIS A 27 -9.53 17.21 2.32
CA HIS A 27 -9.76 18.64 2.10
C HIS A 27 -9.90 19.00 0.60
N LEU A 28 -10.56 18.12 -0.17
CA LEU A 28 -10.72 18.25 -1.61
C LEU A 28 -12.16 18.65 -1.96
N GLU A 29 -12.28 19.59 -2.88
CA GLU A 29 -13.61 20.02 -3.35
C GLU A 29 -14.38 18.83 -3.96
N PRO A 30 -15.67 18.59 -3.56
CA PRO A 30 -16.49 17.46 -4.03
C PRO A 30 -16.54 17.27 -5.54
N LYS A 31 -16.72 18.35 -6.30
CA LYS A 31 -16.75 18.29 -7.77
C LYS A 31 -15.42 17.85 -8.36
N LYS A 32 -14.31 18.25 -7.74
CA LYS A 32 -12.97 17.86 -8.17
C LYS A 32 -12.73 16.37 -7.92
N LEU A 33 -13.13 15.87 -6.73
CA LEU A 33 -13.06 14.46 -6.41
C LEU A 33 -13.85 13.62 -7.42
N MET A 34 -15.12 13.97 -7.66
CA MET A 34 -15.97 13.27 -8.62
C MET A 34 -15.39 13.28 -10.04
N ALA A 35 -14.82 14.39 -10.49
CA ALA A 35 -14.19 14.47 -11.82
C ALA A 35 -12.99 13.49 -11.92
N LEU A 36 -12.13 13.45 -10.89
CA LEU A 36 -10.99 12.54 -10.86
C LEU A 36 -11.43 11.06 -10.81
N MET A 37 -12.51 10.75 -10.09
CA MET A 37 -13.08 9.40 -10.04
C MET A 37 -13.72 9.00 -11.37
N ALA A 38 -14.47 9.89 -12.02
CA ALA A 38 -15.05 9.65 -13.33
C ALA A 38 -14.00 9.36 -14.42
N GLU A 39 -12.82 9.97 -14.28
CA GLU A 39 -11.65 9.77 -15.14
C GLU A 39 -10.82 8.53 -14.73
N GLY A 40 -11.11 7.86 -13.61
CA GLY A 40 -10.34 6.73 -13.08
C GLY A 40 -9.00 7.10 -12.42
N LYS A 41 -8.75 8.39 -12.17
CA LYS A 41 -7.52 8.90 -11.54
C LYS A 41 -7.55 8.86 -10.02
N VAL A 42 -8.74 8.68 -9.45
CA VAL A 42 -9.01 8.44 -8.03
C VAL A 42 -9.99 7.29 -7.92
N ILE A 43 -9.78 6.43 -6.94
CA ILE A 43 -10.65 5.32 -6.59
C ILE A 43 -11.00 5.37 -5.10
N ILE A 44 -12.14 4.81 -4.74
CA ILE A 44 -12.56 4.57 -3.35
C ILE A 44 -12.92 3.09 -3.25
N PRO A 45 -11.96 2.22 -2.88
CA PRO A 45 -12.28 0.80 -2.66
C PRO A 45 -13.27 0.64 -1.51
N CYS A 46 -14.46 0.16 -1.81
CA CYS A 46 -15.54 0.06 -0.82
C CYS A 46 -16.60 -0.93 -1.32
N ASN A 47 -16.49 -2.19 -0.90
CA ASN A 47 -17.44 -3.23 -1.25
C ASN A 47 -18.79 -2.97 -0.55
N LYS A 48 -19.90 -3.18 -1.26
CA LYS A 48 -21.28 -3.00 -0.74
C LYS A 48 -21.59 -3.87 0.48
N VAL A 49 -20.88 -4.98 0.66
CA VAL A 49 -21.04 -5.91 1.79
C VAL A 49 -20.27 -5.44 3.03
N HIS A 50 -19.18 -4.70 2.85
CA HIS A 50 -18.32 -4.19 3.92
C HIS A 50 -18.91 -2.93 4.55
N THR A 51 -19.87 -3.08 5.47
CA THR A 51 -20.65 -1.96 6.01
C THR A 51 -19.98 -1.17 7.14
N CYS A 52 -18.93 -1.71 7.76
CA CYS A 52 -18.17 -1.02 8.83
C CYS A 52 -16.97 -0.22 8.33
N ILE A 53 -16.74 -0.18 7.02
CA ILE A 53 -15.60 0.52 6.43
C ILE A 53 -15.62 2.01 6.68
N GLU A 54 -14.45 2.58 6.98
CA GLU A 54 -14.17 4.01 6.92
C GLU A 54 -13.50 4.33 5.57
N PRO A 55 -14.24 4.83 4.57
CA PRO A 55 -13.74 4.99 3.21
C PRO A 55 -12.48 5.85 3.12
N ASN A 56 -11.53 5.41 2.31
CA ASN A 56 -10.34 6.16 1.93
C ASN A 56 -10.20 6.23 0.42
N GLY A 57 -9.72 7.36 -0.08
CA GLY A 57 -9.45 7.54 -1.51
C GLY A 57 -7.98 7.26 -1.82
N LEU A 58 -7.73 6.68 -3.00
CA LEU A 58 -6.39 6.44 -3.54
C LEU A 58 -6.27 7.13 -4.90
N GLY A 59 -5.23 7.92 -5.12
CA GLY A 59 -5.02 8.52 -6.43
C GLY A 59 -4.50 9.95 -6.42
N SER A 60 -4.72 10.62 -7.54
CA SER A 60 -4.19 11.95 -7.81
C SER A 60 -4.74 13.00 -6.84
N MET A 61 -3.89 13.88 -6.36
CA MET A 61 -4.19 15.00 -5.44
C MET A 61 -4.54 14.58 -4.01
N LEU A 62 -4.55 13.30 -3.69
CA LEU A 62 -4.81 12.80 -2.34
C LEU A 62 -3.50 12.53 -1.59
N LYS A 63 -3.60 12.44 -0.26
CA LYS A 63 -2.53 11.94 0.59
C LYS A 63 -2.12 10.54 0.14
N THR A 64 -0.84 10.21 0.28
CA THR A 64 -0.33 8.85 0.08
C THR A 64 -0.84 7.94 1.20
N LYS A 65 -1.42 6.79 0.85
CA LYS A 65 -1.92 5.78 1.81
C LYS A 65 -0.92 4.65 1.94
N ILE A 66 -1.04 3.91 3.04
CA ILE A 66 -0.26 2.71 3.29
C ILE A 66 -1.14 1.48 3.38
N ASN A 67 -0.62 0.35 2.91
CA ASN A 67 -1.23 -0.96 3.04
C ASN A 67 -0.35 -1.85 3.92
N VAL A 68 -0.96 -2.58 4.84
CA VAL A 68 -0.33 -3.53 5.73
C VAL A 68 -0.66 -4.95 5.30
N ASN A 69 0.34 -5.72 4.90
CA ASN A 69 0.20 -7.13 4.57
C ASN A 69 0.31 -7.97 5.83
N LEU A 70 -0.57 -8.93 5.98
CA LEU A 70 -0.54 -9.94 7.04
C LEU A 70 -1.18 -11.24 6.54
N GLY A 71 -1.25 -12.24 7.37
CA GLY A 71 -1.92 -13.49 7.03
C GLY A 71 -1.17 -14.72 7.51
N THR A 72 -1.90 -15.83 7.60
CA THR A 72 -1.39 -17.12 8.06
C THR A 72 -0.57 -17.83 6.99
N SER A 73 0.40 -18.60 7.44
CA SER A 73 1.16 -19.55 6.63
C SER A 73 1.09 -20.94 7.22
N ARG A 74 1.61 -21.94 6.50
CA ARG A 74 1.63 -23.33 6.99
C ARG A 74 2.37 -23.49 8.33
N ASP A 75 3.40 -22.68 8.52
CA ASP A 75 4.26 -22.77 9.72
C ASP A 75 3.76 -21.90 10.89
N LEU A 76 2.91 -20.90 10.60
CA LEU A 76 2.34 -19.98 11.58
C LEU A 76 0.84 -19.76 11.26
N THR A 77 -0.02 -20.39 12.06
CA THR A 77 -1.49 -20.44 11.85
C THR A 77 -2.28 -19.75 12.96
N ASP A 78 -1.63 -18.93 13.79
CA ASP A 78 -2.30 -18.26 14.90
C ASP A 78 -3.13 -17.07 14.43
N LEU A 79 -4.43 -17.28 14.26
CA LEU A 79 -5.38 -16.25 13.89
C LEU A 79 -5.53 -15.13 14.92
N ASN A 80 -5.26 -15.41 16.22
CA ASN A 80 -5.35 -14.37 17.25
C ASN A 80 -4.19 -13.39 17.10
N MET A 81 -2.99 -13.90 16.82
CA MET A 81 -1.84 -13.05 16.50
C MET A 81 -2.09 -12.20 15.25
N GLU A 82 -2.68 -12.77 14.20
CA GLU A 82 -3.02 -12.00 13.00
C GLU A 82 -4.07 -10.90 13.29
N LEU A 83 -5.07 -11.17 14.13
CA LEU A 83 -6.03 -10.15 14.57
C LEU A 83 -5.39 -9.07 15.44
N GLU A 84 -4.43 -9.41 16.29
CA GLU A 84 -3.65 -8.45 17.07
C GLU A 84 -2.87 -7.51 16.14
N LYS A 85 -2.22 -8.04 15.10
CA LYS A 85 -1.55 -7.23 14.07
C LYS A 85 -2.53 -6.30 13.35
N VAL A 86 -3.73 -6.77 13.01
CA VAL A 86 -4.78 -5.94 12.40
C VAL A 86 -5.15 -4.77 13.30
N ASN A 87 -5.43 -5.04 14.58
CA ASN A 87 -5.82 -4.00 15.53
C ASN A 87 -4.72 -2.95 15.67
N HIS A 88 -3.48 -3.37 15.86
CA HIS A 88 -2.33 -2.45 15.93
C HIS A 88 -2.15 -1.65 14.64
N ALA A 89 -2.32 -2.28 13.47
CA ALA A 89 -2.20 -1.57 12.20
C ALA A 89 -3.26 -0.48 12.05
N VAL A 90 -4.50 -0.77 12.42
CA VAL A 90 -5.62 0.21 12.40
C VAL A 90 -5.38 1.33 13.40
N GLU A 91 -4.99 1.02 14.64
CA GLU A 91 -4.65 2.00 15.69
C GLU A 91 -3.51 2.93 15.24
N MET A 92 -2.55 2.40 14.51
CA MET A 92 -1.43 3.17 13.95
C MET A 92 -1.79 3.93 12.67
N GLY A 93 -3.04 3.85 12.20
CA GLY A 93 -3.58 4.60 11.08
C GLY A 93 -3.27 4.01 9.71
N ALA A 94 -3.12 2.69 9.59
CA ALA A 94 -3.10 2.03 8.30
C ALA A 94 -4.47 2.17 7.62
N GLU A 95 -4.49 2.60 6.37
CA GLU A 95 -5.72 2.79 5.62
C GLU A 95 -6.23 1.50 4.98
N ALA A 96 -5.33 0.51 4.80
CA ALA A 96 -5.69 -0.79 4.24
C ALA A 96 -4.95 -1.94 4.92
N ILE A 97 -5.64 -3.07 4.98
CA ILE A 97 -5.12 -4.36 5.42
C ILE A 97 -5.26 -5.34 4.25
N MET A 98 -4.17 -6.00 3.88
CA MET A 98 -4.20 -7.03 2.83
C MET A 98 -3.96 -8.40 3.45
N ASP A 99 -4.99 -9.25 3.41
CA ASP A 99 -4.91 -10.63 3.85
C ASP A 99 -4.22 -11.49 2.78
N LEU A 100 -3.02 -11.94 3.09
CA LEU A 100 -2.20 -12.83 2.28
C LEU A 100 -2.21 -14.27 2.79
N SER A 101 -3.20 -14.64 3.59
CA SER A 101 -3.32 -15.98 4.15
C SER A 101 -3.26 -17.06 3.07
N SER A 102 -2.42 -18.06 3.31
CA SER A 102 -2.19 -19.18 2.41
C SER A 102 -2.38 -20.54 3.08
N PHE A 103 -2.96 -20.55 4.29
CA PHE A 103 -3.23 -21.77 5.06
C PHE A 103 -4.35 -21.56 6.10
N GLY A 104 -5.10 -22.62 6.38
CA GLY A 104 -6.17 -22.63 7.37
C GLY A 104 -7.54 -22.23 6.79
N ASP A 105 -8.45 -21.79 7.65
CA ASP A 105 -9.79 -21.33 7.25
C ASP A 105 -9.73 -19.85 6.84
N THR A 106 -9.21 -19.62 5.63
CA THR A 106 -8.97 -18.28 5.05
C THR A 106 -10.28 -17.52 4.86
N GLN A 107 -11.37 -18.20 4.47
CA GLN A 107 -12.67 -17.58 4.29
C GLN A 107 -13.25 -17.03 5.59
N LYS A 108 -13.14 -17.78 6.68
CA LYS A 108 -13.60 -17.32 8.00
C LYS A 108 -12.84 -16.10 8.47
N PHE A 109 -11.51 -16.08 8.27
CA PHE A 109 -10.68 -14.94 8.62
C PHE A 109 -11.05 -13.71 7.80
N ARG A 110 -11.15 -13.85 6.48
CA ARG A 110 -11.56 -12.79 5.55
C ARG A 110 -12.91 -12.18 5.90
N ARG A 111 -13.93 -13.01 6.15
CA ARG A 111 -15.27 -12.55 6.58
C ARG A 111 -15.22 -11.81 7.91
N LYS A 112 -14.35 -12.25 8.85
CA LYS A 112 -14.17 -11.53 10.11
C LYS A 112 -13.59 -10.13 9.85
N LEU A 113 -12.58 -10.00 8.99
CA LEU A 113 -12.00 -8.72 8.63
C LEU A 113 -13.05 -7.78 8.01
N THR A 114 -13.79 -8.22 7.02
CA THR A 114 -14.81 -7.41 6.33
C THR A 114 -16.04 -7.07 7.17
N HIS A 115 -16.22 -7.70 8.33
CA HIS A 115 -17.33 -7.40 9.25
C HIS A 115 -16.90 -6.54 10.45
N GLU A 116 -15.63 -6.54 10.81
CA GLU A 116 -15.16 -5.93 12.06
C GLU A 116 -14.10 -4.83 11.85
N CYS A 117 -13.34 -4.86 10.76
CA CYS A 117 -12.23 -3.93 10.52
C CYS A 117 -12.71 -2.70 9.73
N PRO A 118 -12.42 -1.46 10.18
CA PRO A 118 -12.81 -0.25 9.44
C PRO A 118 -11.86 0.11 8.30
N ALA A 119 -10.70 -0.53 8.18
CA ALA A 119 -9.77 -0.30 7.07
C ALA A 119 -10.24 -1.00 5.78
N MET A 120 -9.78 -0.53 4.63
CA MET A 120 -10.00 -1.23 3.35
C MET A 120 -9.39 -2.64 3.41
N ILE A 121 -10.13 -3.66 3.05
CA ILE A 121 -9.65 -5.05 3.04
C ILE A 121 -9.30 -5.49 1.62
N GLY A 122 -8.03 -5.86 1.44
CA GLY A 122 -7.49 -6.42 0.21
C GLY A 122 -7.19 -7.90 0.32
N THR A 123 -7.24 -8.61 -0.82
CA THR A 123 -6.85 -10.03 -0.89
C THR A 123 -6.20 -10.37 -2.23
N VAL A 124 -5.60 -11.56 -2.28
CA VAL A 124 -5.02 -12.15 -3.51
C VAL A 124 -5.70 -13.48 -3.77
N PRO A 125 -6.82 -13.54 -4.52
CA PRO A 125 -7.64 -14.74 -4.69
C PRO A 125 -6.88 -15.99 -5.15
N ILE A 126 -5.80 -15.82 -5.92
CA ILE A 126 -4.99 -16.94 -6.40
C ILE A 126 -4.37 -17.77 -5.26
N TYR A 127 -4.09 -17.15 -4.09
CA TYR A 127 -3.55 -17.89 -2.95
C TYR A 127 -4.61 -18.82 -2.36
N ASP A 128 -5.84 -18.31 -2.25
CA ASP A 128 -6.95 -19.04 -1.66
C ASP A 128 -7.42 -20.21 -2.53
N ALA A 129 -7.39 -20.08 -3.85
CA ALA A 129 -7.78 -21.16 -4.76
C ALA A 129 -6.98 -22.45 -4.53
N VAL A 130 -5.68 -22.34 -4.29
CA VAL A 130 -4.82 -23.49 -4.01
C VAL A 130 -5.19 -24.14 -2.67
N VAL A 131 -5.51 -23.30 -1.67
CA VAL A 131 -5.91 -23.74 -0.33
C VAL A 131 -7.29 -24.36 -0.33
N TYR A 132 -8.26 -23.68 -0.93
CA TYR A 132 -9.68 -24.06 -0.92
C TYR A 132 -9.95 -25.37 -1.66
N TYR A 133 -9.41 -25.54 -2.87
CA TYR A 133 -9.69 -26.73 -3.67
C TYR A 133 -8.86 -27.95 -3.29
N HIS A 134 -7.80 -27.82 -2.53
CA HIS A 134 -6.89 -28.93 -2.15
C HIS A 134 -6.46 -29.79 -3.33
N LYS A 135 -6.27 -29.18 -4.52
CA LYS A 135 -5.88 -29.84 -5.77
C LYS A 135 -4.44 -29.55 -6.11
N ALA A 136 -3.82 -30.46 -6.88
CA ALA A 136 -2.57 -30.14 -7.56
C ALA A 136 -2.79 -28.96 -8.51
N LEU A 137 -1.83 -28.03 -8.59
CA LEU A 137 -1.96 -26.77 -9.31
C LEU A 137 -2.49 -26.95 -10.75
N GLY A 138 -1.92 -27.85 -11.54
CA GLY A 138 -2.37 -28.14 -12.90
C GLY A 138 -3.71 -28.86 -13.02
N LYS A 139 -4.41 -29.12 -11.90
CA LYS A 139 -5.76 -29.71 -11.86
C LYS A 139 -6.84 -28.70 -11.47
N ILE A 140 -6.46 -27.49 -11.11
CA ILE A 140 -7.39 -26.38 -10.90
C ILE A 140 -7.83 -25.93 -12.29
N THR A 141 -9.13 -25.90 -12.52
CA THR A 141 -9.68 -25.49 -13.82
C THR A 141 -9.76 -23.97 -13.95
N ALA A 142 -9.79 -23.47 -15.16
CA ALA A 142 -9.97 -22.04 -15.42
C ALA A 142 -11.23 -21.49 -14.74
N ARG A 143 -12.31 -22.26 -14.66
CA ARG A 143 -13.54 -21.86 -13.96
C ARG A 143 -13.35 -21.71 -12.47
N GLU A 144 -12.63 -22.63 -11.84
CA GLU A 144 -12.38 -22.57 -10.39
C GLU A 144 -11.56 -21.32 -9.99
N TRP A 145 -10.67 -20.83 -10.85
CA TRP A 145 -9.99 -19.55 -10.63
C TRP A 145 -10.97 -18.36 -10.59
N ILE A 146 -11.98 -18.36 -11.41
CA ILE A 146 -12.99 -17.29 -11.46
C ILE A 146 -13.97 -17.40 -10.29
N ASP A 147 -14.36 -18.63 -9.91
CA ASP A 147 -15.26 -18.88 -8.78
C ASP A 147 -14.66 -18.38 -7.45
N ILE A 148 -13.35 -18.50 -7.26
CA ILE A 148 -12.67 -17.91 -6.09
C ILE A 148 -12.72 -16.38 -6.10
N VAL A 149 -12.57 -15.72 -7.25
CA VAL A 149 -12.73 -14.25 -7.35
C VAL A 149 -14.13 -13.84 -6.90
N ARG A 150 -15.18 -14.56 -7.34
CA ARG A 150 -16.57 -14.31 -6.92
C ARG A 150 -16.73 -14.49 -5.41
N MET A 151 -16.19 -15.56 -4.85
CA MET A 151 -16.26 -15.84 -3.41
C MET A 151 -15.66 -14.70 -2.58
N HIS A 152 -14.51 -14.14 -2.97
CA HIS A 152 -13.90 -13.02 -2.29
C HIS A 152 -14.76 -11.74 -2.38
N ALA A 153 -15.38 -11.48 -3.52
CA ALA A 153 -16.30 -10.36 -3.69
C ALA A 153 -17.53 -10.49 -2.78
N GLU A 154 -18.12 -11.69 -2.71
CA GLU A 154 -19.26 -12.02 -1.84
C GLU A 154 -18.92 -11.92 -0.36
N ASP A 155 -17.67 -12.23 0.03
CA ASP A 155 -17.19 -12.11 1.41
C ASP A 155 -16.92 -10.65 1.83
N GLY A 156 -17.08 -9.66 0.93
CA GLY A 156 -17.02 -8.24 1.24
C GLY A 156 -15.65 -7.59 1.06
N VAL A 157 -14.73 -8.22 0.33
CA VAL A 157 -13.39 -7.66 0.05
C VAL A 157 -13.48 -6.39 -0.81
N ASP A 158 -12.78 -5.31 -0.42
CA ASP A 158 -12.85 -4.00 -1.07
C ASP A 158 -11.98 -3.92 -2.32
N PHE A 159 -10.83 -4.61 -2.32
CA PHE A 159 -9.98 -4.71 -3.50
C PHE A 159 -9.30 -6.08 -3.60
N MET A 160 -9.07 -6.51 -4.83
CA MET A 160 -8.45 -7.81 -5.10
C MET A 160 -7.27 -7.66 -6.06
N THR A 161 -6.14 -8.28 -5.71
CA THR A 161 -5.00 -8.36 -6.61
C THR A 161 -5.18 -9.52 -7.58
N ILE A 162 -5.24 -9.20 -8.87
CA ILE A 162 -5.43 -10.15 -9.97
C ILE A 162 -4.25 -10.05 -10.94
N HIS A 163 -3.46 -11.12 -11.07
CA HIS A 163 -2.29 -11.19 -11.96
C HIS A 163 -2.70 -11.47 -13.41
N CYS A 164 -3.41 -10.53 -14.02
CA CYS A 164 -3.92 -10.67 -15.39
C CYS A 164 -2.99 -10.12 -16.47
N GLY A 165 -1.89 -9.45 -16.13
CA GLY A 165 -0.93 -8.89 -17.07
C GLY A 165 -0.03 -9.95 -17.73
N ILE A 166 0.23 -11.07 -17.04
CA ILE A 166 0.96 -12.18 -17.59
C ILE A 166 0.01 -13.08 -18.39
N ASN A 167 0.23 -13.14 -19.70
CA ASN A 167 -0.50 -13.98 -20.67
C ASN A 167 0.50 -14.78 -21.50
N LYS A 168 0.04 -15.60 -22.45
CA LYS A 168 0.93 -16.42 -23.28
C LYS A 168 1.99 -15.61 -24.02
N GLU A 169 1.69 -14.39 -24.47
CA GLU A 169 2.66 -13.55 -25.17
C GLU A 169 3.70 -12.96 -24.22
N THR A 170 3.25 -12.40 -23.08
CA THR A 170 4.16 -11.86 -22.05
C THR A 170 5.01 -12.98 -21.44
N ALA A 171 4.44 -14.16 -21.18
CA ALA A 171 5.17 -15.35 -20.71
C ALA A 171 6.25 -15.81 -21.69
N LYS A 172 5.95 -15.80 -23.00
CA LYS A 172 6.91 -16.14 -24.05
C LYS A 172 8.08 -15.13 -24.13
N LYS A 173 7.78 -13.84 -23.98
CA LYS A 173 8.79 -12.78 -23.92
C LYS A 173 9.62 -12.90 -22.65
N PHE A 174 8.98 -13.13 -21.50
CA PHE A 174 9.65 -13.36 -20.22
C PHE A 174 10.69 -14.49 -20.31
N LYS A 175 10.36 -15.64 -20.90
CA LYS A 175 11.30 -16.76 -21.07
C LYS A 175 12.55 -16.41 -21.91
N ARG A 176 12.45 -15.41 -22.78
CA ARG A 176 13.56 -14.91 -23.59
C ARG A 176 14.40 -13.86 -22.88
N ASN A 177 13.78 -13.13 -21.97
CA ASN A 177 14.40 -12.11 -21.16
C ASN A 177 15.05 -12.75 -19.92
N ARG A 178 16.32 -13.09 -20.02
CA ARG A 178 17.06 -13.81 -18.97
C ARG A 178 17.26 -12.94 -17.72
N ARG A 179 16.28 -12.95 -16.82
CA ARG A 179 16.35 -12.30 -15.51
C ARG A 179 17.29 -13.03 -14.56
N LEU A 180 17.86 -12.28 -13.62
CA LEU A 180 18.65 -12.82 -12.53
C LEU A 180 17.76 -13.54 -11.50
N MET A 181 16.62 -12.94 -11.12
CA MET A 181 15.70 -13.45 -10.07
C MET A 181 14.41 -14.10 -10.62
N ASN A 182 14.22 -14.16 -11.92
CA ASN A 182 12.99 -14.68 -12.54
C ASN A 182 11.71 -13.96 -12.07
N ILE A 183 10.62 -14.71 -11.79
CA ILE A 183 9.36 -14.22 -11.24
C ILE A 183 9.41 -14.39 -9.72
N VAL A 184 9.37 -13.28 -8.98
CA VAL A 184 9.37 -13.25 -7.51
C VAL A 184 7.98 -12.98 -6.92
N SER A 185 7.03 -12.51 -7.73
CA SER A 185 5.64 -12.40 -7.33
C SER A 185 5.06 -13.78 -7.06
N ARG A 186 4.58 -14.03 -5.83
CA ARG A 186 3.97 -15.31 -5.44
C ARG A 186 2.78 -15.64 -6.34
N GLY A 187 1.85 -14.72 -6.53
CA GLY A 187 0.69 -14.92 -7.40
C GLY A 187 1.09 -15.04 -8.87
N GLY A 188 2.03 -14.22 -9.32
CA GLY A 188 2.58 -14.29 -10.67
C GLY A 188 3.23 -15.64 -10.98
N SER A 189 4.02 -16.19 -10.03
CA SER A 189 4.67 -17.49 -10.21
C SER A 189 3.67 -18.65 -10.21
N ILE A 190 2.61 -18.60 -9.41
CA ILE A 190 1.55 -19.62 -9.38
C ILE A 190 0.82 -19.66 -10.73
N ILE A 191 0.37 -18.52 -11.25
CA ILE A 191 -0.35 -18.49 -12.53
C ILE A 191 0.55 -18.83 -13.71
N PHE A 192 1.80 -18.37 -13.70
CA PHE A 192 2.78 -18.76 -14.72
C PHE A 192 3.01 -20.27 -14.73
N ALA A 193 3.20 -20.90 -13.55
CA ALA A 193 3.36 -22.34 -13.44
C ALA A 193 2.11 -23.10 -13.93
N TRP A 194 0.91 -22.60 -13.60
CA TRP A 194 -0.34 -23.19 -14.08
C TRP A 194 -0.43 -23.15 -15.63
N MET A 195 -0.12 -22.00 -16.24
CA MET A 195 -0.10 -21.86 -17.70
C MET A 195 0.88 -22.82 -18.36
N GLU A 196 2.07 -23.00 -17.77
CA GLU A 196 3.09 -23.93 -18.29
C GLU A 196 2.68 -25.40 -18.15
N MET A 197 2.01 -25.78 -17.04
CA MET A 197 1.56 -27.15 -16.77
C MET A 197 0.37 -27.55 -17.64
N THR A 198 -0.54 -26.62 -17.92
CA THR A 198 -1.78 -26.91 -18.66
C THR A 198 -1.66 -26.60 -20.14
N GLY A 199 -0.79 -25.68 -20.51
CA GLY A 199 -0.71 -25.10 -21.86
C GLY A 199 -1.87 -24.15 -22.17
N GLU A 200 -2.71 -23.81 -21.18
CA GLU A 200 -3.85 -22.92 -21.33
C GLU A 200 -3.43 -21.45 -21.14
N GLU A 201 -4.31 -20.52 -21.57
CA GLU A 201 -4.14 -19.08 -21.31
C GLU A 201 -4.42 -18.77 -19.85
N ASN A 202 -3.82 -17.70 -19.33
CA ASN A 202 -4.12 -17.17 -18.01
C ASN A 202 -5.64 -16.91 -17.85
N PRO A 203 -6.36 -17.62 -16.96
CA PRO A 203 -7.79 -17.44 -16.80
C PRO A 203 -8.20 -16.02 -16.41
N PHE A 204 -7.36 -15.31 -15.64
CA PHE A 204 -7.63 -13.92 -15.25
C PHE A 204 -7.50 -12.93 -16.42
N PHE A 205 -6.71 -13.25 -17.42
CA PHE A 205 -6.64 -12.51 -18.67
C PHE A 205 -7.77 -12.93 -19.63
N GLN A 206 -7.98 -14.23 -19.79
CA GLN A 206 -8.95 -14.78 -20.75
C GLN A 206 -10.41 -14.42 -20.38
N TYR A 207 -10.75 -14.50 -19.10
CA TYR A 207 -12.10 -14.22 -18.58
C TYR A 207 -12.18 -12.87 -17.86
N PHE A 208 -11.35 -11.90 -18.28
CA PHE A 208 -11.28 -10.61 -17.61
C PHE A 208 -12.63 -9.88 -17.56
N ASP A 209 -13.42 -9.94 -18.62
CA ASP A 209 -14.75 -9.31 -18.66
C ASP A 209 -15.74 -9.92 -17.65
N GLU A 210 -15.64 -11.21 -17.37
CA GLU A 210 -16.45 -11.87 -16.35
C GLU A 210 -16.02 -11.44 -14.94
N ILE A 211 -14.71 -11.27 -14.72
CA ILE A 211 -14.17 -10.70 -13.47
C ILE A 211 -14.70 -9.28 -13.28
N LEU A 212 -14.71 -8.47 -14.34
CA LEU A 212 -15.25 -7.12 -14.28
C LEU A 212 -16.73 -7.09 -13.93
N ASP A 213 -17.53 -8.04 -14.45
CA ASP A 213 -18.95 -8.15 -14.11
C ASP A 213 -19.14 -8.49 -12.61
N ILE A 214 -18.31 -9.38 -12.05
CA ILE A 214 -18.28 -9.66 -10.61
C ILE A 214 -17.91 -8.38 -9.82
N CYS A 215 -16.85 -7.70 -10.19
CA CYS A 215 -16.40 -6.49 -9.51
C CYS A 215 -17.45 -5.38 -9.55
N ARG A 216 -18.15 -5.22 -10.67
CA ARG A 216 -19.24 -4.25 -10.82
C ARG A 216 -20.43 -4.57 -9.92
N GLU A 217 -20.77 -5.86 -9.75
CA GLU A 217 -21.87 -6.32 -8.91
C GLU A 217 -21.67 -5.92 -7.45
N TYR A 218 -20.45 -6.09 -6.92
CA TYR A 218 -20.09 -5.87 -5.52
C TYR A 218 -19.38 -4.54 -5.24
N ASP A 219 -19.05 -3.75 -6.27
CA ASP A 219 -18.21 -2.55 -6.22
C ASP A 219 -16.80 -2.83 -5.68
N VAL A 220 -16.18 -3.89 -6.17
CA VAL A 220 -14.81 -4.26 -5.84
C VAL A 220 -13.83 -3.54 -6.76
N THR A 221 -12.80 -2.96 -6.19
CA THR A 221 -11.67 -2.41 -6.94
C THR A 221 -10.72 -3.52 -7.36
N LEU A 222 -10.27 -3.53 -8.62
CA LEU A 222 -9.18 -4.43 -9.03
C LEU A 222 -7.82 -3.74 -8.87
N SER A 223 -6.92 -4.44 -8.17
CA SER A 223 -5.49 -4.20 -8.18
C SER A 223 -4.89 -5.10 -9.25
N LEU A 224 -4.48 -4.52 -10.38
CA LEU A 224 -3.87 -5.30 -11.47
C LEU A 224 -2.44 -5.64 -11.11
N GLY A 225 -2.24 -6.92 -10.75
CA GLY A 225 -1.00 -7.43 -10.15
C GLY A 225 0.18 -7.49 -11.12
N ASP A 226 1.35 -7.17 -10.61
CA ASP A 226 2.62 -7.14 -11.31
C ASP A 226 3.38 -8.48 -11.21
N ALA A 227 2.98 -9.49 -11.95
CA ALA A 227 3.66 -10.79 -11.98
C ALA A 227 5.16 -10.66 -12.31
N CYS A 228 5.51 -9.72 -13.17
CA CYS A 228 6.88 -9.44 -13.63
C CYS A 228 7.57 -8.31 -12.85
N ARG A 229 7.14 -7.96 -11.62
CA ARG A 229 7.90 -7.01 -10.81
C ARG A 229 9.33 -7.50 -10.57
N PRO A 230 10.34 -6.61 -10.56
CA PRO A 230 11.73 -7.00 -10.30
C PRO A 230 11.92 -7.45 -8.85
N GLY A 231 12.66 -8.55 -8.65
CA GLY A 231 13.04 -9.08 -7.35
C GLY A 231 14.48 -8.76 -6.94
N CYS A 232 15.20 -8.04 -7.81
CA CYS A 232 16.51 -7.48 -7.52
C CYS A 232 16.73 -6.24 -8.38
N LEU A 233 17.71 -5.41 -8.02
CA LEU A 233 17.99 -4.16 -8.74
C LEU A 233 18.37 -4.39 -10.22
N GLN A 234 19.03 -5.51 -10.53
CA GLN A 234 19.49 -5.84 -11.88
C GLN A 234 18.32 -6.08 -12.86
N ASP A 235 17.18 -6.57 -12.39
CA ASP A 235 16.02 -6.90 -13.20
C ASP A 235 15.05 -5.72 -13.37
N ALA A 236 15.31 -4.58 -12.71
CA ALA A 236 14.45 -3.40 -12.75
C ALA A 236 14.36 -2.78 -14.15
N THR A 237 13.16 -2.38 -14.53
CA THR A 237 12.86 -1.69 -15.81
C THR A 237 13.20 -2.54 -17.03
N ASP A 238 13.19 -3.85 -16.89
CA ASP A 238 13.46 -4.75 -18.01
C ASP A 238 12.25 -4.89 -18.94
N ALA A 239 12.48 -5.58 -20.08
CA ALA A 239 11.45 -5.78 -21.09
C ALA A 239 10.22 -6.52 -20.55
N SER A 240 10.38 -7.44 -19.58
CA SER A 240 9.27 -8.20 -19.00
C SER A 240 8.37 -7.32 -18.14
N GLN A 241 8.96 -6.46 -17.29
CA GLN A 241 8.22 -5.51 -16.46
C GLN A 241 7.42 -4.53 -17.33
N ILE A 242 8.05 -3.95 -18.35
CA ILE A 242 7.40 -2.95 -19.20
C ILE A 242 6.32 -3.57 -20.08
N GLU A 243 6.54 -4.76 -20.63
CA GLU A 243 5.54 -5.45 -21.45
C GLU A 243 4.28 -5.82 -20.66
N GLU A 244 4.45 -6.30 -19.42
CA GLU A 244 3.32 -6.52 -18.52
C GLU A 244 2.57 -5.22 -18.25
N LEU A 245 3.30 -4.14 -17.96
CA LEU A 245 2.70 -2.83 -17.68
C LEU A 245 1.87 -2.30 -18.87
N ILE A 246 2.33 -2.53 -20.12
CA ILE A 246 1.56 -2.20 -21.34
C ILE A 246 0.23 -2.97 -21.33
N THR A 247 0.29 -4.28 -21.05
CA THR A 247 -0.91 -5.12 -20.98
C THR A 247 -1.87 -4.63 -19.89
N LEU A 248 -1.37 -4.27 -18.71
CA LEU A 248 -2.19 -3.73 -17.62
C LEU A 248 -2.85 -2.40 -18.01
N GLY A 249 -2.17 -1.55 -18.77
CA GLY A 249 -2.73 -0.32 -19.31
C GLY A 249 -3.89 -0.54 -20.29
N GLU A 250 -3.82 -1.57 -21.13
CA GLU A 250 -4.91 -1.97 -22.02
C GLU A 250 -6.12 -2.50 -21.24
N LEU A 251 -5.88 -3.35 -20.24
CA LEU A 251 -6.93 -3.89 -19.37
C LEU A 251 -7.60 -2.82 -18.51
N THR A 252 -6.88 -1.77 -18.15
CA THR A 252 -7.42 -0.62 -17.42
C THR A 252 -8.56 0.05 -18.20
N LYS A 253 -8.39 0.29 -19.51
CA LYS A 253 -9.45 0.87 -20.34
C LYS A 253 -10.70 0.01 -20.37
N ARG A 254 -10.53 -1.31 -20.55
CA ARG A 254 -11.64 -2.27 -20.55
C ARG A 254 -12.41 -2.26 -19.23
N ALA A 255 -11.71 -2.15 -18.11
CA ALA A 255 -12.35 -2.05 -16.80
C ALA A 255 -13.15 -0.74 -16.65
N TRP A 256 -12.59 0.38 -17.09
CA TRP A 256 -13.27 1.66 -17.04
C TRP A 256 -14.51 1.73 -17.96
N GLU A 257 -14.53 1.00 -19.08
CA GLU A 257 -15.73 0.85 -19.93
C GLU A 257 -16.89 0.17 -19.20
N LYS A 258 -16.59 -0.65 -18.18
CA LYS A 258 -17.58 -1.30 -17.31
C LYS A 258 -17.77 -0.59 -15.95
N ASP A 259 -17.25 0.63 -15.79
CA ASP A 259 -17.30 1.41 -14.54
C ASP A 259 -16.64 0.72 -13.35
N VAL A 260 -15.64 -0.15 -13.58
CA VAL A 260 -14.87 -0.81 -12.52
C VAL A 260 -13.64 0.00 -12.16
N GLN A 261 -13.47 0.29 -10.87
CA GLN A 261 -12.32 0.99 -10.33
C GLN A 261 -11.06 0.13 -10.42
N ILE A 262 -9.94 0.74 -10.83
CA ILE A 262 -8.66 0.07 -11.05
C ILE A 262 -7.54 0.80 -10.33
N MET A 263 -6.62 0.06 -9.72
CA MET A 263 -5.26 0.47 -9.42
C MET A 263 -4.27 -0.51 -10.04
N ILE A 264 -3.06 -0.06 -10.28
CA ILE A 264 -1.98 -0.86 -10.88
C ILE A 264 -0.98 -1.20 -9.80
N GLU A 265 -0.53 -2.44 -9.72
CA GLU A 265 0.63 -2.79 -8.91
C GLU A 265 1.94 -2.49 -9.65
N GLY A 266 2.95 -2.20 -8.90
CA GLY A 266 4.22 -1.81 -9.46
C GLY A 266 5.42 -2.07 -8.57
N PRO A 267 6.61 -1.63 -9.03
CA PRO A 267 7.84 -2.36 -8.85
C PRO A 267 8.21 -2.61 -7.38
N GLY A 268 8.89 -3.75 -7.18
CA GLY A 268 9.51 -4.13 -5.91
C GLY A 268 10.94 -3.56 -5.80
N HIS A 269 11.96 -4.31 -6.20
CA HIS A 269 13.35 -3.86 -6.15
C HIS A 269 13.68 -2.94 -7.32
N MET A 270 14.24 -1.75 -7.04
CA MET A 270 14.56 -0.79 -8.10
C MET A 270 15.66 0.17 -7.70
N PRO A 271 16.68 0.42 -8.54
CA PRO A 271 17.65 1.48 -8.30
C PRO A 271 16.97 2.83 -8.15
N LEU A 272 17.41 3.62 -7.17
CA LEU A 272 16.79 4.89 -6.81
C LEU A 272 16.58 5.84 -7.99
N ASN A 273 17.56 5.90 -8.89
CA ASN A 273 17.54 6.75 -10.08
C ASN A 273 16.54 6.33 -11.16
N GLN A 274 15.95 5.13 -11.07
CA GLN A 274 14.96 4.65 -12.04
C GLN A 274 13.52 4.85 -11.57
N ILE A 275 13.29 5.14 -10.29
CA ILE A 275 11.96 5.17 -9.69
C ILE A 275 11.08 6.24 -10.35
N ALA A 276 11.56 7.48 -10.44
CA ALA A 276 10.79 8.58 -11.03
C ALA A 276 10.35 8.27 -12.47
N ALA A 277 11.25 7.75 -13.29
CA ALA A 277 10.94 7.37 -14.67
C ALA A 277 9.87 6.25 -14.72
N ASN A 278 9.94 5.26 -13.82
CA ASN A 278 8.94 4.20 -13.75
C ASN A 278 7.55 4.72 -13.34
N MET A 279 7.49 5.71 -12.44
CA MET A 279 6.21 6.38 -12.08
C MET A 279 5.62 7.08 -13.30
N GLU A 280 6.43 7.81 -14.07
CA GLU A 280 6.00 8.52 -15.27
C GLU A 280 5.54 7.55 -16.38
N ILE A 281 6.28 6.46 -16.60
CA ILE A 281 5.92 5.41 -17.56
C ILE A 281 4.56 4.80 -17.18
N GLN A 282 4.34 4.46 -15.90
CA GLN A 282 3.06 3.92 -15.45
C GLN A 282 1.93 4.91 -15.67
N LYS A 283 2.09 6.17 -15.29
CA LYS A 283 1.04 7.20 -15.50
C LYS A 283 0.68 7.36 -16.98
N THR A 284 1.66 7.25 -17.85
CA THR A 284 1.45 7.32 -19.30
C THR A 284 0.74 6.08 -19.84
N LEU A 285 1.28 4.90 -19.56
CA LEU A 285 0.77 3.64 -20.10
C LEU A 285 -0.57 3.24 -19.49
N CYS A 286 -0.78 3.53 -18.20
CA CYS A 286 -2.01 3.19 -17.49
C CYS A 286 -2.94 4.40 -17.27
N HIS A 287 -2.82 5.44 -18.12
CA HIS A 287 -3.78 6.55 -18.27
C HIS A 287 -4.03 7.36 -17.00
N GLY A 288 -3.07 7.38 -16.07
CA GLY A 288 -3.17 8.08 -14.79
C GLY A 288 -3.87 7.30 -13.68
N ALA A 289 -4.17 6.03 -13.87
CA ALA A 289 -4.69 5.15 -12.81
C ALA A 289 -3.80 5.20 -11.56
N PRO A 290 -4.38 5.04 -10.34
CA PRO A 290 -3.60 4.97 -9.10
C PRO A 290 -2.53 3.88 -9.15
N PHE A 291 -1.36 4.14 -8.57
CA PHE A 291 -0.24 3.21 -8.57
C PHE A 291 0.06 2.75 -7.14
N TYR A 292 0.00 1.43 -6.94
CA TYR A 292 0.30 0.74 -5.70
C TYR A 292 1.66 0.05 -5.84
N VAL A 293 2.64 0.44 -5.02
CA VAL A 293 4.03 -0.02 -5.17
C VAL A 293 4.51 -0.79 -3.94
N LEU A 294 5.34 -1.80 -4.16
CA LEU A 294 6.02 -2.55 -3.10
C LEU A 294 7.38 -1.91 -2.80
N GLY A 295 7.42 -0.97 -1.92
CA GLY A 295 8.59 -0.15 -1.65
C GLY A 295 8.63 1.09 -2.54
N PRO A 296 9.51 1.19 -3.58
CA PRO A 296 10.54 0.22 -4.00
C PRO A 296 11.71 0.05 -3.04
N ILE A 297 12.23 -1.17 -2.97
CA ILE A 297 13.43 -1.52 -2.21
C ILE A 297 14.67 -1.11 -3.03
N VAL A 298 15.46 -0.17 -2.51
CA VAL A 298 16.50 0.52 -3.29
C VAL A 298 17.89 -0.12 -3.24
N THR A 299 18.03 -1.20 -2.48
CA THR A 299 19.27 -1.99 -2.41
C THR A 299 18.96 -3.42 -1.94
N ASP A 300 19.68 -4.41 -2.49
CA ASP A 300 19.47 -5.83 -2.20
C ASP A 300 20.34 -6.34 -1.04
N ILE A 301 21.20 -5.51 -0.45
CA ILE A 301 22.21 -5.94 0.54
C ILE A 301 21.84 -5.64 1.99
N ALA A 302 20.59 -5.31 2.26
CA ALA A 302 20.16 -4.86 3.58
C ALA A 302 19.06 -5.76 4.21
N PRO A 303 19.17 -7.11 4.22
CA PRO A 303 18.22 -7.96 4.92
C PRO A 303 18.11 -7.56 6.40
N GLY A 304 16.89 -7.49 6.95
CA GLY A 304 16.61 -6.98 8.29
C GLY A 304 16.42 -5.46 8.36
N TYR A 305 16.69 -4.73 7.27
CA TYR A 305 16.50 -3.29 7.12
C TYR A 305 15.67 -2.93 5.90
N ASP A 306 14.93 -3.88 5.33
CA ASP A 306 14.14 -3.67 4.12
C ASP A 306 13.05 -2.61 4.30
N HIS A 307 12.53 -2.41 5.50
CA HIS A 307 11.63 -1.30 5.84
C HIS A 307 12.27 0.08 5.64
N ILE A 308 13.59 0.23 5.90
CA ILE A 308 14.33 1.48 5.66
C ILE A 308 14.55 1.68 4.17
N THR A 309 15.02 0.65 3.46
CA THR A 309 15.27 0.73 2.01
C THR A 309 14.00 0.98 1.22
N SER A 310 12.89 0.38 1.67
CA SER A 310 11.53 0.61 1.16
C SER A 310 11.03 2.03 1.45
N ALA A 311 11.29 2.58 2.65
CA ALA A 311 10.89 3.95 2.97
C ALA A 311 11.60 4.97 2.07
N ILE A 312 12.89 4.77 1.79
CA ILE A 312 13.65 5.61 0.87
C ILE A 312 13.03 5.59 -0.54
N GLY A 313 12.83 4.39 -1.09
CA GLY A 313 12.25 4.23 -2.42
C GLY A 313 10.79 4.65 -2.49
N GLY A 314 10.00 4.32 -1.47
CA GLY A 314 8.59 4.70 -1.34
C GLY A 314 8.38 6.20 -1.31
N THR A 315 9.23 6.95 -0.61
CA THR A 315 9.21 8.42 -0.64
C THR A 315 9.39 8.93 -2.06
N VAL A 316 10.42 8.43 -2.77
CA VAL A 316 10.68 8.87 -4.16
C VAL A 316 9.54 8.44 -5.08
N ALA A 317 8.99 7.24 -4.93
CA ALA A 317 7.86 6.79 -5.72
C ALA A 317 6.60 7.65 -5.48
N ALA A 318 6.25 7.90 -4.22
CA ALA A 318 5.06 8.66 -3.86
C ALA A 318 5.14 10.14 -4.30
N MET A 319 6.30 10.79 -4.14
CA MET A 319 6.47 12.17 -4.63
C MET A 319 6.41 12.28 -6.16
N ASN A 320 6.63 11.18 -6.89
CA ASN A 320 6.56 11.13 -8.35
C ASN A 320 5.28 10.45 -8.88
N GLY A 321 4.29 10.15 -8.02
CA GLY A 321 2.96 9.74 -8.48
C GLY A 321 2.42 8.41 -7.98
N ALA A 322 3.17 7.61 -7.20
CA ALA A 322 2.57 6.50 -6.50
C ALA A 322 1.56 7.03 -5.46
N SER A 323 0.44 6.34 -5.32
CA SER A 323 -0.66 6.77 -4.46
C SER A 323 -0.83 5.88 -3.23
N PHE A 324 -0.24 4.68 -3.28
CA PHE A 324 -0.43 3.65 -2.29
C PHE A 324 0.89 2.90 -2.10
N LEU A 325 1.37 2.83 -0.86
CA LEU A 325 2.61 2.17 -0.51
C LEU A 325 2.30 0.86 0.21
N CYS A 326 2.76 -0.25 -0.33
CA CYS A 326 2.85 -1.49 0.44
C CYS A 326 3.94 -1.32 1.48
N TYR A 327 3.60 -1.48 2.75
CA TYR A 327 4.60 -1.47 3.80
C TYR A 327 5.57 -2.67 3.64
N VAL A 328 6.76 -2.51 4.15
CA VAL A 328 7.76 -3.57 4.23
C VAL A 328 8.27 -3.61 5.68
N THR A 329 8.44 -4.81 6.23
CA THR A 329 8.90 -5.00 7.61
C THR A 329 10.40 -5.33 7.67
N PRO A 330 11.04 -5.22 8.86
CA PRO A 330 12.39 -5.74 9.05
C PRO A 330 12.52 -7.24 8.76
N ALA A 331 11.41 -7.98 8.89
CA ALA A 331 11.37 -9.43 8.68
C ALA A 331 11.27 -9.84 7.20
N GLU A 332 11.12 -8.88 6.26
CA GLU A 332 10.97 -9.16 4.83
C GLU A 332 12.09 -10.06 4.33
N HIS A 333 11.75 -11.05 3.50
CA HIS A 333 12.63 -12.08 2.98
C HIS A 333 13.29 -13.02 4.04
N LEU A 334 13.01 -12.84 5.33
CA LEU A 334 13.64 -13.59 6.43
C LEU A 334 12.67 -14.51 7.18
N ARG A 335 11.49 -14.01 7.55
CA ARG A 335 10.46 -14.74 8.30
C ARG A 335 9.09 -14.04 8.20
N LEU A 336 8.04 -14.72 8.67
CA LEU A 336 6.76 -14.06 8.88
C LEU A 336 6.89 -12.98 9.99
N PRO A 337 6.43 -11.74 9.78
CA PRO A 337 6.56 -10.67 10.74
C PRO A 337 5.73 -10.92 12.01
N ASP A 338 6.28 -10.58 13.16
CA ASP A 338 5.54 -10.44 14.41
C ASP A 338 4.95 -9.02 14.57
N VAL A 339 4.34 -8.74 15.71
CA VAL A 339 3.68 -7.44 15.98
C VAL A 339 4.68 -6.27 15.96
N ASP A 340 5.89 -6.48 16.52
CA ASP A 340 6.93 -5.44 16.55
C ASP A 340 7.47 -5.14 15.15
N ASP A 341 7.68 -6.18 14.32
CA ASP A 341 8.06 -5.99 12.91
C ASP A 341 6.99 -5.21 12.14
N VAL A 342 5.72 -5.53 12.36
CA VAL A 342 4.58 -4.82 11.75
C VAL A 342 4.60 -3.35 12.15
N LYS A 343 4.81 -3.04 13.44
CA LYS A 343 4.93 -1.67 13.93
C LYS A 343 6.06 -0.90 13.26
N GLU A 344 7.27 -1.46 13.20
CA GLU A 344 8.42 -0.82 12.56
C GLU A 344 8.16 -0.58 11.05
N GLY A 345 7.55 -1.53 10.36
CA GLY A 345 7.19 -1.39 8.94
C GLY A 345 6.16 -0.29 8.70
N ILE A 346 5.12 -0.19 9.54
CA ILE A 346 4.10 0.86 9.47
C ILE A 346 4.73 2.24 9.67
N ILE A 347 5.56 2.40 10.69
CA ILE A 347 6.24 3.68 10.97
C ILE A 347 7.11 4.09 9.78
N ALA A 348 7.90 3.17 9.23
CA ALA A 348 8.75 3.45 8.08
C ALA A 348 7.92 3.90 6.85
N ALA A 349 6.83 3.19 6.55
CA ALA A 349 5.95 3.53 5.43
C ALA A 349 5.22 4.86 5.64
N ARG A 350 4.76 5.16 6.87
CA ARG A 350 4.13 6.45 7.21
C ARG A 350 5.10 7.62 7.10
N ILE A 351 6.36 7.46 7.52
CA ILE A 351 7.40 8.48 7.33
C ILE A 351 7.59 8.74 5.82
N ALA A 352 7.66 7.68 5.01
CA ALA A 352 7.82 7.79 3.57
C ALA A 352 6.63 8.53 2.92
N ALA A 353 5.41 8.14 3.27
CA ALA A 353 4.17 8.75 2.77
C ALA A 353 4.08 10.23 3.15
N HIS A 354 4.32 10.57 4.42
CA HIS A 354 4.27 11.94 4.90
C HIS A 354 5.31 12.85 4.25
N ALA A 355 6.56 12.40 4.16
CA ALA A 355 7.62 13.14 3.49
C ALA A 355 7.30 13.40 2.00
N ALA A 356 6.71 12.42 1.32
CA ALA A 356 6.26 12.57 -0.06
C ALA A 356 5.07 13.54 -0.18
N ASP A 357 4.13 13.51 0.75
CA ASP A 357 2.97 14.41 0.74
C ASP A 357 3.38 15.88 0.92
N ILE A 358 4.37 16.14 1.78
CA ILE A 358 5.00 17.47 1.89
C ILE A 358 5.62 17.88 0.56
N ALA A 359 6.40 17.00 -0.07
CA ALA A 359 7.07 17.28 -1.33
C ALA A 359 6.09 17.54 -2.49
N LYS A 360 4.94 16.85 -2.51
CA LYS A 360 3.85 17.07 -3.47
C LYS A 360 3.05 18.33 -3.22
N GLY A 361 3.20 18.97 -2.07
CA GLY A 361 2.39 20.11 -1.65
C GLY A 361 0.93 19.74 -1.36
N VAL A 362 0.69 18.55 -0.79
CA VAL A 362 -0.64 18.16 -0.35
C VAL A 362 -1.12 19.15 0.72
N PRO A 363 -2.38 19.65 0.62
CA PRO A 363 -2.90 20.61 1.59
C PRO A 363 -2.75 20.11 3.03
N HIS A 364 -2.30 21.00 3.92
CA HIS A 364 -2.11 20.72 5.36
C HIS A 364 -1.02 19.68 5.71
N ALA A 365 -0.27 19.14 4.76
CA ALA A 365 0.79 18.17 5.07
C ALA A 365 1.89 18.76 5.98
N MET A 366 2.25 20.05 5.80
CA MET A 366 3.26 20.76 6.61
C MET A 366 2.77 21.17 8.00
N ASP A 367 1.47 21.16 8.28
CA ASP A 367 0.93 21.70 9.53
C ASP A 367 1.43 20.91 10.74
N TRP A 368 1.47 19.60 10.63
CA TRP A 368 2.00 18.69 11.66
C TRP A 368 3.48 18.95 11.98
N ASP A 369 4.34 19.13 10.96
CA ASP A 369 5.75 19.49 11.16
C ASP A 369 5.92 20.89 11.77
N ASN A 370 5.07 21.83 11.39
CA ASN A 370 5.07 23.18 11.97
C ASN A 370 4.70 23.15 13.46
N GLU A 371 3.68 22.37 13.86
CA GLU A 371 3.30 22.17 15.26
C GLU A 371 4.45 21.51 16.05
N MET A 372 5.08 20.49 15.51
CA MET A 372 6.26 19.86 16.09
C MET A 372 7.42 20.88 16.24
N ALA A 373 7.65 21.72 15.24
CA ALA A 373 8.68 22.74 15.30
C ALA A 373 8.41 23.78 16.41
N VAL A 374 7.14 24.16 16.59
CA VAL A 374 6.72 25.06 17.69
C VAL A 374 6.95 24.40 19.05
N ALA A 375 6.58 23.14 19.23
CA ALA A 375 6.82 22.38 20.46
C ALA A 375 8.34 22.26 20.75
N ARG A 376 9.14 21.95 19.72
CA ARG A 376 10.62 21.88 19.81
C ARG A 376 11.24 23.22 20.20
N LYS A 377 10.76 24.33 19.64
CA LYS A 377 11.24 25.67 20.00
C LYS A 377 10.99 25.99 21.48
N LYS A 378 9.83 25.56 22.00
CA LYS A 378 9.47 25.76 23.42
C LYS A 378 10.14 24.77 24.36
N LEU A 379 10.83 23.75 23.84
CA LEU A 379 11.34 22.58 24.59
C LEU A 379 10.23 21.84 25.37
N ASP A 380 9.02 21.88 24.83
CA ASP A 380 7.85 21.18 25.37
C ASP A 380 7.87 19.70 24.96
N TRP A 381 8.52 18.90 25.80
CA TRP A 381 8.70 17.48 25.54
C TRP A 381 7.39 16.69 25.47
N ASN A 382 6.38 17.08 26.26
CA ASN A 382 5.09 16.40 26.24
C ASN A 382 4.39 16.64 24.89
N ALA A 383 4.31 17.89 24.46
CA ALA A 383 3.76 18.23 23.16
C ALA A 383 4.54 17.56 22.01
N MET A 384 5.89 17.48 22.10
CA MET A 384 6.71 16.76 21.10
C MET A 384 6.39 15.26 21.04
N PHE A 385 6.13 14.62 22.19
CA PHE A 385 5.77 13.21 22.21
C PHE A 385 4.36 13.00 21.65
N ASP A 386 3.42 13.84 21.98
CA ASP A 386 2.03 13.72 21.51
C ASP A 386 1.93 13.96 20.00
N LEU A 387 2.84 14.77 19.43
CA LEU A 387 2.97 15.00 18.01
C LEU A 387 3.86 13.97 17.29
N ALA A 388 4.58 13.10 18.01
CA ALA A 388 5.47 12.12 17.37
C ALA A 388 4.70 11.05 16.61
N ILE A 389 5.24 10.62 15.48
CA ILE A 389 4.67 9.50 14.69
C ILE A 389 4.74 8.16 15.45
N ASP A 390 5.70 8.01 16.38
CA ASP A 390 5.79 6.94 17.39
C ASP A 390 6.06 7.56 18.77
N PRO A 391 5.00 7.93 19.51
CA PRO A 391 5.12 8.53 20.83
C PRO A 391 5.83 7.65 21.86
N GLU A 392 5.56 6.34 21.82
CA GLU A 392 6.10 5.38 22.78
C GLU A 392 7.62 5.25 22.63
N LYS A 393 8.11 5.09 21.40
CA LYS A 393 9.55 5.00 21.10
C LYS A 393 10.26 6.28 21.51
N ALA A 394 9.68 7.45 21.18
CA ALA A 394 10.23 8.74 21.52
C ALA A 394 10.36 8.93 23.05
N ARG A 395 9.30 8.61 23.83
CA ARG A 395 9.31 8.66 25.31
C ARG A 395 10.36 7.71 25.90
N ARG A 396 10.36 6.47 25.45
CA ARG A 396 11.31 5.42 25.91
C ARG A 396 12.76 5.85 25.70
N TYR A 397 13.09 6.41 24.54
CA TYR A 397 14.45 6.88 24.24
C TYR A 397 14.87 8.02 25.14
N ARG A 398 13.98 9.00 25.39
CA ARG A 398 14.31 10.09 26.32
C ARG A 398 14.45 9.60 27.76
N GLU A 399 13.58 8.71 28.21
CA GLU A 399 13.60 8.17 29.56
C GLU A 399 14.81 7.27 29.85
N SER A 400 15.33 6.59 28.83
CA SER A 400 16.52 5.76 28.96
C SER A 400 17.81 6.57 29.27
N SER A 401 17.81 7.88 29.01
CA SER A 401 18.94 8.76 29.26
C SER A 401 18.47 10.17 29.65
N ARG A 402 17.87 10.26 30.86
CA ARG A 402 17.36 11.55 31.37
C ARG A 402 18.51 12.51 31.64
N PRO A 403 18.45 13.78 31.17
CA PRO A 403 19.41 14.81 31.51
C PRO A 403 19.21 15.28 32.95
N GLU A 404 20.22 15.95 33.51
CA GLU A 404 20.14 16.60 34.83
C GLU A 404 19.11 17.73 34.84
N THR A 405 18.95 18.42 33.70
CA THR A 405 17.93 19.48 33.51
C THR A 405 16.80 18.96 32.61
N GLU A 406 15.54 19.12 33.03
CA GLU A 406 14.38 18.58 32.32
C GLU A 406 14.10 19.21 30.96
N ASP A 407 14.59 20.44 30.73
CA ASP A 407 14.32 21.22 29.53
C ASP A 407 15.23 20.89 28.34
N THR A 408 16.36 20.25 28.55
CA THR A 408 17.30 19.86 27.49
C THR A 408 17.38 18.33 27.31
N CYS A 409 18.05 17.86 26.27
CA CYS A 409 18.39 16.45 26.12
C CYS A 409 19.82 16.19 26.63
N SER A 410 20.11 14.93 26.99
CA SER A 410 21.44 14.51 27.43
C SER A 410 22.55 14.64 26.38
N MET A 411 22.19 14.84 25.09
CA MET A 411 23.15 15.04 24.01
C MET A 411 23.83 16.40 24.08
N CYS A 412 23.08 17.48 24.34
CA CYS A 412 23.57 18.85 24.28
C CYS A 412 23.76 19.48 25.68
N GLY A 413 22.88 19.16 26.67
CA GLY A 413 22.93 19.77 27.99
C GLY A 413 22.94 21.31 27.91
N ASN A 414 23.93 21.96 28.56
CA ASN A 414 24.07 23.42 28.56
C ASN A 414 24.46 23.98 27.17
N PHE A 415 24.91 23.17 26.24
CA PHE A 415 25.19 23.57 24.84
C PHE A 415 23.93 23.55 23.94
N CYS A 416 22.73 23.36 24.50
CA CYS A 416 21.50 23.30 23.71
C CYS A 416 21.28 24.62 22.93
N ALA A 417 21.42 24.53 21.60
CA ALA A 417 21.30 25.70 20.73
C ALA A 417 19.89 26.31 20.82
N VAL A 418 18.83 25.50 20.90
CA VAL A 418 17.46 26.00 21.02
C VAL A 418 17.27 26.79 22.30
N LYS A 419 17.67 26.23 23.45
CA LYS A 419 17.60 26.91 24.76
C LYS A 419 18.38 28.22 24.77
N ASN A 420 19.65 28.17 24.36
CA ASN A 420 20.54 29.32 24.40
C ASN A 420 20.08 30.42 23.45
N MET A 421 19.64 30.10 22.25
CA MET A 421 19.11 31.08 21.29
C MET A 421 17.80 31.73 21.77
N ASN A 422 16.89 30.97 22.38
CA ASN A 422 15.70 31.57 22.98
C ASN A 422 16.05 32.59 24.06
N ARG A 423 16.94 32.23 24.99
CA ARG A 423 17.40 33.13 26.06
C ARG A 423 18.10 34.39 25.53
N ILE A 424 19.00 34.24 24.53
CA ILE A 424 19.68 35.38 23.91
C ILE A 424 18.69 36.33 23.23
N LEU A 425 17.70 35.79 22.51
CA LEU A 425 16.67 36.59 21.83
C LEU A 425 15.71 37.29 22.82
N ASP A 426 15.56 36.73 24.02
CA ASP A 426 14.79 37.33 25.12
C ASP A 426 15.63 38.36 25.92
N GLY A 427 16.89 38.64 25.49
CA GLY A 427 17.78 39.65 26.06
C GLY A 427 18.64 39.17 27.23
N GLU A 428 18.71 37.84 27.45
CA GLU A 428 19.55 37.27 28.50
C GLU A 428 21.02 37.12 28.03
N ILE A 429 21.96 37.31 28.98
CA ILE A 429 23.37 36.97 28.78
C ILE A 429 23.52 35.47 29.11
N VAL A 430 23.86 34.65 28.14
CA VAL A 430 24.05 33.22 28.33
C VAL A 430 25.53 32.89 28.51
N SER A 431 25.84 32.24 29.65
CA SER A 431 27.14 31.57 29.83
C SER A 431 26.93 30.05 29.73
N ILE A 432 27.78 29.39 28.96
CA ILE A 432 27.76 27.93 28.78
C ILE A 432 28.40 27.22 29.99
N PHE A 433 29.18 27.97 30.76
CA PHE A 433 30.01 27.48 31.87
C PHE A 433 29.47 27.86 33.26
N ASP A 434 28.31 28.50 33.32
CA ASP A 434 27.69 28.80 34.61
C ASP A 434 27.09 27.52 35.19
N GLU A 435 27.46 27.19 36.43
CA GLU A 435 26.96 26.07 37.25
C GLU A 435 25.50 26.26 37.66
#